data_795dd2978be18600de0e4039bb38112c
#
_entry.id   795dd2978be18600de0e4039bb38112c
#
_cell.length_a   1.000
_cell.length_b   1.000
_cell.length_c   1.000
_cell.angle_alpha   90.00
_cell.angle_beta   90.00
_cell.angle_gamma   90.00
#
_symmetry.space_group_name_H-M   'P 1'
#
loop_
_entity.id
_entity.type
_entity.pdbx_description
1 polymer ?
#
loop_
_entity_poly.entity_id
_entity_poly.type
_entity_poly.pdbx_seq_one_letter_code
_entity_poly.pdbx_strand_id
1 'polypeptide(L)'
;TKDILYELGLFKPDGTPLTNSTGANIIVDGIYGEGTADALDFDMGLTPRVMFANGSQKSSFSVKTLEDTRYELPKTVVINFNKVHCLSGSNVAFEGELLSCSGVVVDQPARLMIASLGDHRLNNNVVSGFFTVSLVRASDGALLTNATGSDVIVNCVTVPDASAKEGKDFVFTNMHDLRIS
;
A
#
# COMPACT_ATOMS: atom_id res chain seq x y z
N THR A 1 -7.84 1.65 2.04
CA THR A 1 -6.55 2.37 2.27
C THR A 1 -6.60 3.12 3.57
N LYS A 2 -5.50 3.21 4.27
CA LYS A 2 -5.39 3.86 5.56
C LYS A 2 -4.27 4.89 5.47
N ASP A 3 -4.57 6.16 5.76
CA ASP A 3 -3.56 7.22 5.72
C ASP A 3 -2.39 6.91 6.63
N ILE A 4 -1.19 7.30 6.21
CA ILE A 4 0.02 7.21 7.02
C ILE A 4 0.11 8.47 7.88
N LEU A 5 0.14 8.29 9.20
CA LEU A 5 0.27 9.39 10.16
C LEU A 5 1.72 9.50 10.63
N TYR A 6 2.29 10.68 10.46
CA TYR A 6 3.59 11.07 11.01
C TYR A 6 3.37 12.02 12.17
N GLU A 7 3.97 11.75 13.32
CA GLU A 7 3.91 12.60 14.51
C GLU A 7 5.30 13.16 14.82
N LEU A 8 5.38 14.47 15.02
CA LEU A 8 6.56 15.17 15.48
C LEU A 8 6.33 15.71 16.89
N GLY A 9 7.37 15.70 17.71
CA GLY A 9 7.38 16.27 19.06
C GLY A 9 8.42 17.37 19.20
N LEU A 10 8.18 18.29 20.13
CA LEU A 10 9.17 19.25 20.60
C LEU A 10 9.84 18.71 21.86
N PHE A 11 11.15 18.79 21.91
CA PHE A 11 11.96 18.32 23.04
C PHE A 11 13.05 19.32 23.41
N LYS A 12 13.45 19.30 24.65
CA LYS A 12 14.68 19.94 25.09
C LYS A 12 15.90 19.10 24.68
N PRO A 13 17.11 19.64 24.70
CA PRO A 13 18.33 18.87 24.41
C PRO A 13 18.55 17.64 25.31
N ASP A 14 17.95 17.63 26.49
CA ASP A 14 17.97 16.48 27.41
C ASP A 14 16.91 15.41 27.13
N GLY A 15 16.13 15.57 26.06
CA GLY A 15 15.03 14.66 25.68
C GLY A 15 13.72 14.89 26.41
N THR A 16 13.62 15.89 27.31
CA THR A 16 12.37 16.20 28.00
C THR A 16 11.37 16.85 27.04
N PRO A 17 10.10 16.42 27.00
CA PRO A 17 9.07 17.07 26.18
C PRO A 17 8.93 18.56 26.46
N LEU A 18 8.84 19.36 25.41
CA LEU A 18 8.74 20.82 25.45
C LEU A 18 7.43 21.30 24.87
N THR A 19 6.76 22.22 25.56
CA THR A 19 5.59 22.91 25.05
C THR A 19 5.99 24.18 24.29
N ASN A 20 5.42 24.40 23.11
CA ASN A 20 5.58 25.66 22.41
C ASN A 20 4.95 26.81 23.23
N SER A 21 5.76 27.64 23.85
CA SER A 21 5.35 28.81 24.62
C SER A 21 5.83 30.14 24.02
N THR A 22 6.11 30.15 22.71
CA THR A 22 6.66 31.32 22.02
C THR A 22 5.63 32.42 21.74
N GLY A 23 4.34 32.16 21.97
CA GLY A 23 3.26 33.06 21.59
C GLY A 23 2.85 33.00 20.11
N ALA A 24 3.56 32.17 19.31
CA ALA A 24 3.29 31.99 17.87
C ALA A 24 3.39 30.50 17.48
N ASN A 25 3.01 30.20 16.23
CA ASN A 25 3.17 28.87 15.67
C ASN A 25 4.62 28.60 15.28
N ILE A 26 5.08 27.37 15.50
CA ILE A 26 6.31 26.85 14.92
C ILE A 26 5.88 25.97 13.73
N ILE A 27 6.39 26.27 12.54
CA ILE A 27 6.08 25.55 11.32
C ILE A 27 7.30 24.78 10.87
N VAL A 28 7.13 23.51 10.58
CA VAL A 28 8.18 22.62 10.09
C VAL A 28 7.78 22.14 8.70
N ASP A 29 8.56 22.53 7.69
CA ASP A 29 8.36 22.10 6.31
C ASP A 29 9.28 20.91 5.99
N GLY A 30 8.75 20.00 5.17
CA GLY A 30 9.45 18.85 4.68
C GLY A 30 9.27 18.66 3.18
N ILE A 31 9.99 17.69 2.68
CA ILE A 31 9.90 17.20 1.30
C ILE A 31 9.79 15.68 1.33
N TYR A 32 9.18 15.10 0.31
CA TYR A 32 9.24 13.66 0.12
C TYR A 32 10.68 13.25 -0.23
N GLY A 33 11.18 12.24 0.47
CA GLY A 33 12.51 11.68 0.27
C GLY A 33 12.48 10.44 -0.63
N GLU A 34 13.62 9.80 -0.76
CA GLU A 34 13.76 8.56 -1.54
C GLU A 34 13.12 7.40 -0.78
N GLY A 35 11.90 7.04 -1.16
CA GLY A 35 11.18 5.85 -0.75
C GLY A 35 10.95 4.91 -1.93
N THR A 36 10.28 3.79 -1.71
CA THR A 36 9.91 2.85 -2.79
C THR A 36 8.50 3.08 -3.32
N ALA A 37 7.67 3.87 -2.60
CA ALA A 37 6.33 4.26 -3.02
C ALA A 37 6.37 5.36 -4.08
N ASP A 38 5.44 5.32 -5.04
CA ASP A 38 5.32 6.27 -6.14
C ASP A 38 3.98 7.05 -6.11
N ALA A 39 3.73 7.85 -7.13
CA ALA A 39 2.54 8.70 -7.23
C ALA A 39 1.21 7.91 -7.39
N LEU A 40 1.24 6.60 -7.60
CA LEU A 40 0.07 5.76 -7.63
C LEU A 40 -0.25 5.20 -6.24
N ASP A 41 0.72 5.18 -5.33
CA ASP A 41 0.58 4.66 -3.98
C ASP A 41 0.07 5.72 -2.99
N PHE A 42 0.41 7.01 -3.20
CA PHE A 42 0.03 8.08 -2.29
C PHE A 42 -0.07 9.45 -2.98
N ASP A 43 -0.81 10.37 -2.35
CA ASP A 43 -0.99 11.73 -2.87
C ASP A 43 0.25 12.59 -2.61
N MET A 44 1.06 12.81 -3.64
CA MET A 44 2.24 13.67 -3.62
C MET A 44 1.94 15.17 -3.77
N GLY A 45 0.67 15.54 -3.99
CA GLY A 45 0.26 16.92 -4.19
C GLY A 45 0.32 17.79 -2.94
N LEU A 46 0.38 17.18 -1.75
CA LEU A 46 0.47 17.87 -0.47
C LEU A 46 1.93 17.98 -0.04
N THR A 47 2.43 19.21 0.12
CA THR A 47 3.75 19.44 0.72
C THR A 47 3.71 19.04 2.20
N PRO A 48 4.63 18.17 2.69
CA PRO A 48 4.72 17.83 4.10
C PRO A 48 4.92 19.08 4.95
N ARG A 49 3.97 19.35 5.84
CA ARG A 49 4.01 20.51 6.75
C ARG A 49 3.40 20.16 8.08
N VAL A 50 4.13 20.43 9.15
CA VAL A 50 3.66 20.25 10.52
C VAL A 50 3.67 21.59 11.23
N MET A 51 2.61 21.90 11.99
CA MET A 51 2.47 23.15 12.71
C MET A 51 2.26 22.87 14.21
N PHE A 52 3.18 23.30 15.02
CA PHE A 52 3.04 23.32 16.48
C PHE A 52 2.39 24.65 16.87
N ALA A 53 1.12 24.60 17.21
CA ALA A 53 0.43 25.76 17.77
C ALA A 53 1.03 26.16 19.12
N ASN A 54 0.85 27.43 19.52
CA ASN A 54 1.22 27.85 20.86
C ASN A 54 0.48 27.00 21.90
N GLY A 55 1.18 26.44 22.88
CA GLY A 55 0.65 25.51 23.86
C GLY A 55 0.75 24.02 23.48
N SER A 56 1.14 23.68 22.25
CA SER A 56 1.28 22.28 21.83
C SER A 56 2.68 21.72 22.09
N GLN A 57 2.75 20.41 22.34
CA GLN A 57 4.00 19.64 22.46
C GLN A 57 4.25 18.76 21.24
N LYS A 58 3.16 18.35 20.56
CA LYS A 58 3.17 17.45 19.43
C LYS A 58 2.31 18.00 18.31
N SER A 59 2.64 17.60 17.11
CA SER A 59 1.83 17.85 15.95
C SER A 59 2.01 16.73 14.92
N SER A 60 1.08 16.59 13.98
CA SER A 60 1.07 15.49 13.02
C SER A 60 0.83 15.98 11.60
N PHE A 61 1.27 15.15 10.65
CA PHE A 61 1.01 15.26 9.23
C PHE A 61 0.51 13.90 8.72
N SER A 62 -0.53 13.92 7.90
CA SER A 62 -1.10 12.72 7.32
C SER A 62 -0.80 12.67 5.82
N VAL A 63 -0.28 11.54 5.35
CA VAL A 63 -0.13 11.23 3.94
C VAL A 63 -1.28 10.34 3.52
N LYS A 64 -2.08 10.83 2.57
CA LYS A 64 -3.19 10.08 2.01
C LYS A 64 -2.66 9.00 1.08
N THR A 65 -2.96 7.73 1.37
CA THR A 65 -2.67 6.63 0.46
C THR A 65 -3.74 6.50 -0.62
N LEU A 66 -3.35 6.05 -1.80
CA LEU A 66 -4.22 5.86 -2.95
C LEU A 66 -4.44 4.36 -3.19
N GLU A 67 -5.57 4.02 -3.79
CA GLU A 67 -5.85 2.68 -4.28
C GLU A 67 -5.65 2.66 -5.79
N ASP A 68 -4.94 1.68 -6.27
CA ASP A 68 -4.79 1.44 -7.70
C ASP A 68 -5.23 0.01 -8.08
N THR A 69 -4.90 -0.43 -9.28
CA THR A 69 -5.24 -1.76 -9.81
C THR A 69 -4.06 -2.72 -9.80
N ARG A 70 -2.96 -2.36 -9.15
CA ARG A 70 -1.75 -3.18 -9.00
C ARG A 70 -1.80 -3.93 -7.66
N TYR A 71 -1.27 -5.12 -7.63
CA TYR A 71 -0.96 -5.84 -6.41
C TYR A 71 0.55 -5.85 -6.22
N GLU A 72 1.02 -5.21 -5.18
CA GLU A 72 2.43 -4.92 -4.97
C GLU A 72 2.89 -5.34 -3.57
N LEU A 73 4.20 -5.45 -3.42
CA LEU A 73 4.81 -5.62 -2.09
C LEU A 73 4.73 -4.29 -1.30
N PRO A 74 4.80 -4.35 0.04
CA PRO A 74 4.81 -3.15 0.86
C PRO A 74 5.89 -2.16 0.43
N LYS A 75 5.52 -0.89 0.30
CA LYS A 75 6.39 0.20 -0.14
C LYS A 75 6.56 1.25 0.95
N THR A 76 7.64 2.01 0.89
CA THR A 76 7.95 3.05 1.88
C THR A 76 7.73 4.44 1.33
N VAL A 77 7.12 5.31 2.15
CA VAL A 77 7.05 6.76 1.96
C VAL A 77 8.00 7.40 2.95
N VAL A 78 8.96 8.17 2.46
CA VAL A 78 9.94 8.89 3.30
C VAL A 78 9.63 10.38 3.27
N ILE A 79 9.68 11.03 4.42
CA ILE A 79 9.58 12.49 4.55
C ILE A 79 10.85 12.99 5.24
N ASN A 80 11.45 14.00 4.63
CA ASN A 80 12.60 14.72 5.17
C ASN A 80 12.15 16.12 5.56
N PHE A 81 12.06 16.39 6.85
CA PHE A 81 11.80 17.72 7.38
C PHE A 81 13.11 18.49 7.45
N ASN A 82 13.20 19.59 6.72
CA ASN A 82 14.45 20.29 6.47
C ASN A 82 14.39 21.80 6.76
N LYS A 83 13.23 22.34 7.13
CA LYS A 83 13.07 23.76 7.36
C LYS A 83 12.14 24.05 8.54
N VAL A 84 12.61 24.91 9.44
CA VAL A 84 11.83 25.37 10.59
C VAL A 84 11.59 26.87 10.46
N HIS A 85 10.35 27.27 10.65
CA HIS A 85 9.95 28.67 10.75
C HIS A 85 9.42 28.95 12.15
N CYS A 86 10.05 29.85 12.84
CA CYS A 86 9.67 30.28 14.20
C CYS A 86 9.89 31.78 14.36
N LEU A 87 9.40 32.33 15.47
CA LEU A 87 9.67 33.73 15.80
C LEU A 87 11.18 34.01 15.94
N SER A 88 11.57 35.22 15.54
CA SER A 88 12.95 35.69 15.75
C SER A 88 13.33 35.59 17.24
N GLY A 89 14.49 34.98 17.51
CA GLY A 89 14.96 34.73 18.86
C GLY A 89 14.50 33.41 19.48
N SER A 90 13.66 32.62 18.81
CA SER A 90 13.35 31.25 19.20
C SER A 90 14.45 30.31 18.75
N ASN A 91 15.00 29.52 19.68
CA ASN A 91 16.03 28.53 19.38
C ASN A 91 15.37 27.17 19.13
N VAL A 92 14.72 27.01 17.98
CA VAL A 92 14.19 25.72 17.55
C VAL A 92 15.00 25.25 16.36
N ALA A 93 15.56 24.06 16.48
CA ALA A 93 16.35 23.41 15.44
C ALA A 93 16.02 21.92 15.39
N PHE A 94 16.41 21.25 14.33
CA PHE A 94 16.38 19.79 14.27
C PHE A 94 17.50 19.21 15.16
N GLU A 95 17.26 18.02 15.66
CA GLU A 95 18.34 17.19 16.20
C GLU A 95 19.12 16.63 14.99
N GLY A 96 20.25 17.26 14.69
CA GLY A 96 21.03 17.00 13.47
C GLY A 96 20.66 17.96 12.32
N GLU A 97 21.12 17.65 11.11
CA GLU A 97 20.91 18.49 9.92
C GLU A 97 19.55 18.26 9.26
N LEU A 98 18.98 17.08 9.44
CA LEU A 98 17.77 16.63 8.78
C LEU A 98 16.99 15.65 9.68
N LEU A 99 15.70 15.90 9.86
CA LEU A 99 14.80 14.94 10.50
C LEU A 99 14.09 14.09 9.44
N SER A 100 14.47 12.83 9.35
CA SER A 100 13.87 11.88 8.40
C SER A 100 12.94 10.89 9.12
N CYS A 101 11.78 10.62 8.52
CA CYS A 101 10.87 9.60 8.99
C CYS A 101 10.29 8.82 7.80
N SER A 102 9.90 7.56 8.05
CA SER A 102 9.32 6.70 7.02
C SER A 102 8.02 6.06 7.50
N GLY A 103 7.12 5.84 6.57
CA GLY A 103 5.90 5.07 6.74
C GLY A 103 5.81 3.99 5.66
N VAL A 104 4.90 3.04 5.82
CA VAL A 104 4.72 1.93 4.88
C VAL A 104 3.33 1.97 4.30
N VAL A 105 3.24 1.93 2.97
CA VAL A 105 2.01 1.64 2.22
C VAL A 105 1.92 0.14 2.04
N VAL A 106 0.77 -0.42 2.34
CA VAL A 106 0.47 -1.83 2.13
C VAL A 106 -0.80 -1.92 1.30
N ASP A 107 -0.74 -2.65 0.21
CA ASP A 107 -1.88 -2.89 -0.65
C ASP A 107 -3.02 -3.64 0.05
N GLN A 108 -4.21 -3.47 -0.50
CA GLN A 108 -5.37 -4.26 -0.11
C GLN A 108 -5.09 -5.75 -0.34
N PRO A 109 -5.58 -6.62 0.56
CA PRO A 109 -5.45 -8.05 0.34
C PRO A 109 -6.02 -8.48 -1.00
N ALA A 110 -5.26 -9.29 -1.72
CA ALA A 110 -5.69 -9.92 -2.97
C ALA A 110 -6.20 -11.33 -2.72
N ARG A 111 -7.04 -11.83 -3.63
CA ARG A 111 -7.49 -13.22 -3.67
C ARG A 111 -7.52 -13.71 -5.12
N LEU A 112 -7.50 -15.03 -5.28
CA LEU A 112 -7.71 -15.66 -6.57
C LEU A 112 -9.22 -15.84 -6.82
N MET A 113 -9.65 -15.53 -8.03
CA MET A 113 -11.00 -15.79 -8.53
C MET A 113 -10.92 -16.73 -9.72
N ILE A 114 -11.74 -17.78 -9.71
CA ILE A 114 -11.89 -18.71 -10.82
C ILE A 114 -13.25 -18.45 -11.47
N ALA A 115 -13.26 -18.24 -12.78
CA ALA A 115 -14.48 -18.07 -13.55
C ALA A 115 -14.49 -19.05 -14.72
N SER A 116 -15.66 -19.70 -14.94
CA SER A 116 -15.92 -20.47 -16.15
C SER A 116 -16.17 -19.52 -17.32
N LEU A 117 -15.59 -19.82 -18.48
CA LEU A 117 -15.85 -19.05 -19.71
C LEU A 117 -17.17 -19.44 -20.41
N GLY A 118 -18.04 -20.15 -19.74
CA GLY A 118 -19.39 -20.52 -20.17
C GLY A 118 -19.71 -22.00 -19.96
N ASP A 119 -20.99 -22.31 -20.01
CA ASP A 119 -21.51 -23.69 -20.00
C ASP A 119 -21.28 -24.33 -21.37
N HIS A 120 -20.23 -25.12 -21.47
CA HIS A 120 -20.01 -25.92 -22.68
C HIS A 120 -20.86 -27.18 -22.61
N ARG A 121 -22.05 -27.16 -23.25
CA ARG A 121 -22.86 -28.36 -23.44
C ARG A 121 -22.23 -29.24 -24.52
N LEU A 122 -21.72 -30.37 -24.08
CA LEU A 122 -21.11 -31.38 -24.95
C LEU A 122 -22.23 -32.16 -25.67
N ASN A 123 -22.49 -31.84 -26.93
CA ASN A 123 -23.25 -32.72 -27.83
C ASN A 123 -22.27 -33.66 -28.54
N ASN A 124 -21.94 -34.79 -27.92
CA ASN A 124 -21.18 -35.92 -28.50
C ASN A 124 -19.82 -35.64 -29.15
N ASN A 125 -19.33 -34.40 -29.14
CA ASN A 125 -18.03 -34.05 -29.64
C ASN A 125 -17.15 -33.56 -28.49
N VAL A 126 -15.87 -33.87 -28.53
CA VAL A 126 -14.88 -33.40 -27.56
C VAL A 126 -14.80 -31.87 -27.61
N VAL A 127 -15.28 -31.21 -26.61
CA VAL A 127 -15.18 -29.74 -26.47
C VAL A 127 -14.35 -29.44 -25.24
N SER A 128 -13.41 -28.54 -25.37
CA SER A 128 -12.60 -28.07 -24.24
C SER A 128 -13.38 -27.01 -23.46
N GLY A 129 -13.54 -27.20 -22.17
CA GLY A 129 -13.98 -26.17 -21.24
C GLY A 129 -12.78 -25.33 -20.79
N PHE A 130 -12.95 -24.03 -20.71
CA PHE A 130 -11.91 -23.12 -20.23
C PHE A 130 -12.35 -22.42 -18.96
N PHE A 131 -11.39 -22.26 -18.06
CA PHE A 131 -11.53 -21.45 -16.85
C PHE A 131 -10.47 -20.37 -16.86
N THR A 132 -10.82 -19.20 -16.38
CA THR A 132 -9.84 -18.16 -16.08
C THR A 132 -9.56 -18.13 -14.60
N VAL A 133 -8.28 -17.92 -14.24
CA VAL A 133 -7.86 -17.61 -12.88
C VAL A 133 -7.36 -16.19 -12.89
N SER A 134 -7.92 -15.36 -12.04
CA SER A 134 -7.60 -13.95 -11.96
C SER A 134 -7.24 -13.55 -10.54
N LEU A 135 -6.32 -12.60 -10.42
CA LEU A 135 -6.02 -11.91 -9.18
C LEU A 135 -7.04 -10.78 -9.02
N VAL A 136 -7.71 -10.73 -7.89
CA VAL A 136 -8.73 -9.71 -7.61
C VAL A 136 -8.55 -9.12 -6.22
N ARG A 137 -8.94 -7.87 -6.04
CA ARG A 137 -9.01 -7.23 -4.73
C ARG A 137 -10.03 -7.94 -3.85
N ALA A 138 -9.64 -8.27 -2.61
CA ALA A 138 -10.48 -9.07 -1.72
C ALA A 138 -11.75 -8.33 -1.27
N SER A 139 -11.73 -6.99 -1.21
CA SER A 139 -12.83 -6.15 -0.72
C SER A 139 -14.00 -6.04 -1.69
N ASP A 140 -13.73 -5.88 -2.99
CA ASP A 140 -14.74 -5.57 -4.01
C ASP A 140 -14.70 -6.48 -5.25
N GLY A 141 -13.68 -7.34 -5.36
CA GLY A 141 -13.50 -8.24 -6.50
C GLY A 141 -12.95 -7.56 -7.76
N ALA A 142 -12.48 -6.32 -7.69
CA ALA A 142 -11.85 -5.64 -8.81
C ALA A 142 -10.59 -6.39 -9.28
N LEU A 143 -10.41 -6.49 -10.59
CA LEU A 143 -9.22 -7.13 -11.18
C LEU A 143 -7.95 -6.37 -10.78
N LEU A 144 -6.92 -7.13 -10.43
CA LEU A 144 -5.60 -6.61 -10.11
C LEU A 144 -4.57 -7.14 -11.10
N THR A 145 -3.59 -6.31 -11.43
CA THR A 145 -2.37 -6.70 -12.14
C THR A 145 -1.30 -7.06 -11.11
N ASN A 146 -0.64 -8.18 -11.30
CA ASN A 146 0.50 -8.54 -10.46
C ASN A 146 1.70 -7.64 -10.77
N ALA A 147 2.11 -6.85 -9.79
CA ALA A 147 3.26 -5.95 -9.88
C ALA A 147 4.28 -6.21 -8.75
N THR A 148 4.28 -7.42 -8.19
CA THR A 148 5.21 -7.83 -7.11
C THR A 148 6.64 -8.09 -7.61
N GLY A 149 6.85 -8.12 -8.93
CA GLY A 149 8.12 -8.51 -9.55
C GLY A 149 8.37 -10.02 -9.59
N SER A 150 7.39 -10.83 -9.19
CA SER A 150 7.45 -12.29 -9.23
C SER A 150 6.10 -12.88 -9.64
N ASP A 151 6.11 -14.01 -10.34
CA ASP A 151 4.86 -14.69 -10.71
C ASP A 151 4.09 -15.20 -9.48
N VAL A 152 2.77 -15.05 -9.51
CA VAL A 152 1.88 -15.78 -8.61
C VAL A 152 1.59 -17.15 -9.23
N ILE A 153 2.07 -18.21 -8.58
CA ILE A 153 1.92 -19.60 -9.06
C ILE A 153 0.65 -20.19 -8.46
N VAL A 154 -0.23 -20.72 -9.31
CA VAL A 154 -1.50 -21.31 -8.91
C VAL A 154 -1.56 -22.77 -9.33
N ASN A 155 -1.80 -23.66 -8.37
CA ASN A 155 -2.07 -25.06 -8.61
C ASN A 155 -3.56 -25.34 -8.42
N CYS A 156 -4.20 -25.89 -9.43
CA CYS A 156 -5.61 -26.25 -9.41
C CYS A 156 -5.74 -27.77 -9.20
N VAL A 157 -6.73 -28.16 -8.42
CA VAL A 157 -7.07 -29.57 -8.20
C VAL A 157 -8.59 -29.78 -8.42
N THR A 158 -8.95 -30.96 -8.84
CA THR A 158 -10.36 -31.34 -8.95
C THR A 158 -10.97 -31.65 -7.57
N VAL A 159 -12.24 -31.32 -7.39
CA VAL A 159 -12.96 -31.66 -6.15
C VAL A 159 -13.37 -33.13 -6.21
N PRO A 160 -12.95 -33.98 -5.25
CA PRO A 160 -13.20 -35.44 -5.30
C PRO A 160 -14.66 -35.84 -5.36
N ASP A 161 -15.54 -35.06 -4.73
CA ASP A 161 -16.97 -35.38 -4.58
C ASP A 161 -17.86 -34.72 -5.66
N ALA A 162 -17.25 -34.17 -6.72
CA ALA A 162 -17.99 -33.63 -7.85
C ALA A 162 -18.70 -34.75 -8.64
N SER A 163 -19.83 -34.42 -9.27
CA SER A 163 -20.59 -35.36 -10.11
C SER A 163 -19.80 -35.80 -11.35
N ALA A 164 -19.02 -34.91 -11.95
CA ALA A 164 -18.09 -35.23 -13.02
C ALA A 164 -16.77 -35.77 -12.47
N LYS A 165 -16.28 -36.87 -13.04
CA LYS A 165 -15.05 -37.56 -12.60
C LYS A 165 -13.94 -37.35 -13.61
N GLU A 166 -12.78 -36.95 -13.11
CA GLU A 166 -11.56 -36.89 -13.92
C GLU A 166 -11.17 -38.31 -14.42
N GLY A 167 -10.69 -38.36 -15.65
CA GLY A 167 -10.33 -39.62 -16.34
C GLY A 167 -11.53 -40.36 -16.94
N LYS A 168 -12.78 -40.01 -16.56
CA LYS A 168 -14.01 -40.60 -17.10
C LYS A 168 -14.84 -39.56 -17.89
N ASP A 169 -15.10 -38.43 -17.26
CA ASP A 169 -16.01 -37.43 -17.82
C ASP A 169 -15.21 -36.24 -18.42
N PHE A 170 -13.99 -36.03 -17.97
CA PHE A 170 -13.07 -35.01 -18.47
C PHE A 170 -11.61 -35.39 -18.22
N VAL A 171 -10.71 -34.74 -18.96
CA VAL A 171 -9.28 -34.78 -18.70
C VAL A 171 -8.83 -33.35 -18.39
N PHE A 172 -8.20 -33.16 -17.26
CA PHE A 172 -7.63 -31.90 -16.88
C PHE A 172 -6.24 -31.72 -17.53
N THR A 173 -6.07 -30.63 -18.25
CA THR A 173 -4.76 -30.24 -18.77
C THR A 173 -4.36 -28.91 -18.12
N ASN A 174 -3.07 -28.75 -17.81
CA ASN A 174 -2.50 -27.56 -17.20
C ASN A 174 -3.02 -27.23 -15.77
N MET A 175 -2.98 -28.23 -14.91
CA MET A 175 -3.38 -28.06 -13.49
C MET A 175 -2.30 -27.45 -12.59
N HIS A 176 -1.04 -27.51 -13.04
CA HIS A 176 0.11 -27.08 -12.25
C HIS A 176 0.80 -25.90 -12.88
N ASP A 177 1.37 -25.04 -12.04
CA ASP A 177 2.20 -23.91 -12.44
C ASP A 177 1.50 -22.89 -13.35
N LEU A 178 0.18 -22.68 -13.17
CA LEU A 178 -0.48 -21.53 -13.78
C LEU A 178 0.16 -20.26 -13.21
N ARG A 179 0.57 -19.35 -14.10
CA ARG A 179 1.30 -18.14 -13.72
C ARG A 179 0.46 -16.91 -13.98
N ILE A 180 0.40 -16.04 -12.98
CA ILE A 180 -0.11 -14.66 -13.11
C ILE A 180 1.13 -13.76 -12.98
N SER A 181 1.62 -13.30 -14.12
CA SER A 181 2.80 -12.43 -14.24
C SER A 181 2.45 -10.99 -13.98
#